data_3b8aaed1bc8f63fc11dd03325842d66a
#
_entry.id   3b8aaed1bc8f63fc11dd03325842d66a
#
_cell.length_a   1.000
_cell.length_b   1.000
_cell.length_c   1.000
_cell.angle_alpha   90.00
_cell.angle_beta   90.00
_cell.angle_gamma   90.00
#
_symmetry.space_group_name_H-M   'P 1'
#
loop_
_entity.id
_entity.type
_entity.pdbx_description
1 polymer ?
#
loop_
_entity_poly.entity_id
_entity_poly.type
_entity_poly.pdbx_seq_one_letter_code
_entity_poly.pdbx_strand_id
1 'polypeptide(L)'
;TEPEPLEETEADVPEEKADTEPIVAENEKDAVKKFQQQIEDAKKDPKKKISSTIVVKKKGDGSTHTMGQPPKIIVDSYPPEGMYTFKGVVRVFTTIGEDGKVKKTKVAVTSGRRGVDELAMAFCRRWTFKPALDSKGQPMECIKLIRIPFNLPPEKMKDQIDRNT
;
A
#
# COMPACT_ATOMS: atom_id res chain seq x y z
N THR A 1 -12.33 32.39 -5.97
CA THR A 1 -11.06 31.67 -5.91
C THR A 1 -11.04 30.52 -6.93
N GLU A 2 -10.08 30.57 -7.80
CA GLU A 2 -9.90 29.49 -8.76
C GLU A 2 -9.55 28.19 -8.03
N PRO A 3 -10.12 27.05 -8.46
CA PRO A 3 -9.66 25.80 -7.91
C PRO A 3 -8.18 25.61 -8.24
N GLU A 4 -7.43 25.09 -7.29
CA GLU A 4 -6.03 24.79 -7.51
C GLU A 4 -5.88 23.84 -8.69
N PRO A 5 -4.88 24.04 -9.57
CA PRO A 5 -4.64 23.11 -10.66
C PRO A 5 -4.33 21.72 -10.09
N LEU A 6 -4.75 20.69 -10.82
CA LEU A 6 -4.44 19.32 -10.46
C LEU A 6 -2.94 19.11 -10.55
N GLU A 7 -2.31 18.76 -9.41
CA GLU A 7 -0.89 18.46 -9.36
C GLU A 7 -0.67 16.95 -9.49
N GLU A 8 0.24 16.57 -10.36
CA GLU A 8 0.72 15.20 -10.44
C GLU A 8 1.83 15.00 -9.41
N THR A 9 1.66 14.07 -8.50
CA THR A 9 2.67 13.72 -7.51
C THR A 9 3.15 12.28 -7.68
N GLU A 10 3.48 11.91 -8.90
CA GLU A 10 4.11 10.61 -9.15
C GLU A 10 5.64 10.70 -9.13
N ALA A 11 6.17 11.93 -8.98
CA ALA A 11 7.57 12.24 -9.25
C ALA A 11 8.56 11.47 -8.36
N ASP A 12 8.16 11.07 -7.17
CA ASP A 12 9.10 10.54 -6.19
C ASP A 12 9.10 9.01 -6.10
N VAL A 13 8.18 8.34 -6.79
CA VAL A 13 8.14 6.88 -6.80
C VAL A 13 8.37 6.39 -8.22
N PRO A 14 9.48 5.67 -8.46
CA PRO A 14 9.76 5.15 -9.80
C PRO A 14 8.68 4.16 -10.22
N GLU A 15 8.58 3.91 -11.53
CA GLU A 15 7.64 2.94 -12.06
C GLU A 15 7.82 1.61 -11.32
N GLU A 16 6.79 1.21 -10.58
CA GLU A 16 6.87 0.08 -9.67
C GLU A 16 6.80 -1.24 -10.40
N LYS A 17 7.79 -2.07 -10.15
CA LYS A 17 7.72 -3.49 -10.53
C LYS A 17 7.40 -4.27 -9.27
N ALA A 18 6.36 -5.10 -9.34
CA ALA A 18 5.92 -5.88 -8.19
C ALA A 18 6.92 -6.98 -7.83
N ASP A 19 7.20 -7.09 -6.54
CA ASP A 19 7.93 -8.21 -5.97
C ASP A 19 6.95 -9.00 -5.12
N THR A 20 6.93 -10.32 -5.30
CA THR A 20 6.04 -11.21 -4.57
C THR A 20 6.56 -11.57 -3.18
N GLU A 21 7.86 -11.33 -2.90
CA GLU A 21 8.42 -11.64 -1.59
C GLU A 21 8.08 -10.56 -0.57
N PRO A 22 7.52 -10.94 0.59
CA PRO A 22 7.23 -9.96 1.63
C PRO A 22 8.51 -9.46 2.30
N ILE A 23 8.48 -8.21 2.74
CA ILE A 23 9.50 -7.66 3.61
C ILE A 23 9.21 -8.17 5.01
N VAL A 24 10.25 -8.61 5.73
CA VAL A 24 10.13 -8.96 7.14
C VAL A 24 10.72 -7.82 7.98
N ALA A 25 9.92 -7.26 8.87
CA ALA A 25 10.31 -6.14 9.72
C ALA A 25 10.17 -6.49 11.20
N GLU A 26 11.00 -5.87 12.03
CA GLU A 26 10.97 -6.08 13.48
C GLU A 26 9.78 -5.38 14.13
N ASN A 27 9.37 -4.23 13.59
CA ASN A 27 8.25 -3.43 14.07
C ASN A 27 7.76 -2.51 12.95
N GLU A 28 6.71 -1.72 13.21
CA GLU A 28 6.16 -0.80 12.21
C GLU A 28 7.18 0.25 11.73
N LYS A 29 7.97 0.78 12.65
CA LYS A 29 8.99 1.78 12.33
C LYS A 29 10.04 1.20 11.38
N ASP A 30 10.47 -0.02 11.63
CA ASP A 30 11.40 -0.74 10.76
C ASP A 30 10.77 -1.05 9.40
N ALA A 31 9.47 -1.38 9.39
CA ALA A 31 8.72 -1.62 8.16
C ALA A 31 8.73 -0.39 7.24
N VAL A 32 8.43 0.78 7.80
CA VAL A 32 8.45 2.04 7.07
C VAL A 32 9.85 2.33 6.52
N LYS A 33 10.86 2.14 7.35
CA LYS A 33 12.25 2.39 6.99
C LYS A 33 12.69 1.48 5.83
N LYS A 34 12.38 0.20 5.90
CA LYS A 34 12.71 -0.76 4.85
C LYS A 34 11.99 -0.47 3.55
N PHE A 35 10.74 -0.05 3.63
CA PHE A 35 9.98 0.34 2.44
C PHE A 35 10.58 1.59 1.79
N GLN A 36 10.91 2.60 2.58
CA GLN A 36 11.56 3.81 2.07
C GLN A 36 12.90 3.49 1.41
N GLN A 37 13.65 2.54 1.97
CA GLN A 37 14.91 2.09 1.38
C GLN A 37 14.68 1.42 0.03
N GLN A 38 13.61 0.63 -0.12
CA GLN A 38 13.26 0.06 -1.42
C GLN A 38 13.00 1.14 -2.47
N ILE A 39 12.29 2.20 -2.10
CA ILE A 39 12.02 3.31 -3.02
C ILE A 39 13.33 3.98 -3.45
N GLU A 40 14.22 4.25 -2.51
CA GLU A 40 15.52 4.87 -2.82
C GLU A 40 16.36 3.97 -3.72
N ASP A 41 16.38 2.67 -3.45
CA ASP A 41 17.11 1.71 -4.28
C ASP A 41 16.53 1.62 -5.69
N ALA A 42 15.20 1.68 -5.81
CA ALA A 42 14.52 1.64 -7.10
C ALA A 42 14.75 2.91 -7.93
N LYS A 43 14.97 4.05 -7.29
CA LYS A 43 15.35 5.29 -7.99
C LYS A 43 16.72 5.16 -8.64
N LYS A 44 17.62 4.39 -8.03
CA LYS A 44 18.99 4.17 -8.55
C LYS A 44 19.06 3.04 -9.56
N ASP A 45 18.17 2.07 -9.46
CA ASP A 45 18.13 0.89 -10.33
C ASP A 45 16.71 0.62 -10.82
N PRO A 46 16.38 0.99 -12.09
CA PRO A 46 15.02 0.81 -12.62
C PRO A 46 14.55 -0.63 -12.71
N LYS A 47 15.45 -1.60 -12.56
CA LYS A 47 15.10 -3.02 -12.59
C LYS A 47 14.68 -3.55 -11.23
N LYS A 48 14.90 -2.77 -10.16
CA LYS A 48 14.59 -3.20 -8.81
C LYS A 48 13.09 -3.28 -8.60
N LYS A 49 12.64 -4.36 -7.96
CA LYS A 49 11.22 -4.59 -7.63
C LYS A 49 10.91 -4.05 -6.25
N ILE A 50 9.68 -3.60 -6.07
CA ILE A 50 9.18 -3.09 -4.79
C ILE A 50 8.18 -4.10 -4.24
N SER A 51 8.44 -4.60 -3.03
CA SER A 51 7.49 -5.48 -2.35
C SER A 51 6.34 -4.66 -1.79
N SER A 52 5.11 -5.15 -2.00
CA SER A 52 3.90 -4.51 -1.51
C SER A 52 3.38 -5.13 -0.22
N THR A 53 4.06 -6.12 0.33
CA THR A 53 3.60 -6.82 1.52
C THR A 53 4.71 -6.85 2.57
N ILE A 54 4.33 -6.56 3.81
CA ILE A 54 5.26 -6.51 4.94
C ILE A 54 4.72 -7.36 6.07
N VAL A 55 5.56 -8.25 6.60
CA VAL A 55 5.27 -9.05 7.78
C VAL A 55 6.05 -8.46 8.95
N VAL A 56 5.34 -8.10 10.02
CA VAL A 56 5.97 -7.60 11.23
C VAL A 56 6.10 -8.75 12.21
N LYS A 57 7.30 -8.95 12.76
CA LYS A 57 7.55 -9.99 13.76
C LYS A 57 6.76 -9.70 15.03
N LYS A 58 6.10 -10.72 15.57
CA LYS A 58 5.39 -10.58 16.83
C LYS A 58 6.39 -10.65 17.99
N LYS A 59 6.26 -9.67 18.90
CA LYS A 59 7.07 -9.59 20.10
C LYS A 59 6.80 -10.80 21.02
N GLY A 60 7.86 -11.50 21.42
CA GLY A 60 7.73 -12.65 22.32
C GLY A 60 7.48 -14.00 21.66
N ASP A 61 7.25 -14.00 20.36
CA ASP A 61 7.16 -15.24 19.59
C ASP A 61 8.51 -15.46 18.92
N GLY A 62 9.24 -16.48 19.34
CA GLY A 62 10.55 -16.81 18.76
C GLY A 62 10.46 -17.34 17.34
N SER A 63 9.27 -17.45 16.77
CA SER A 63 9.07 -17.89 15.39
C SER A 63 8.79 -16.71 14.49
N THR A 64 9.49 -16.63 13.38
CA THR A 64 9.16 -15.73 12.28
C THR A 64 7.99 -16.39 11.55
N HIS A 65 6.80 -15.76 11.57
CA HIS A 65 5.71 -16.24 10.74
C HIS A 65 6.07 -15.98 9.27
N THR A 66 6.35 -17.06 8.56
CA THR A 66 6.61 -16.98 7.13
C THR A 66 5.27 -16.95 6.40
N MET A 67 5.09 -15.96 5.55
CA MET A 67 3.87 -15.86 4.73
C MET A 67 3.86 -16.96 3.67
N GLY A 68 2.80 -17.77 3.69
CA GLY A 68 2.55 -18.81 2.68
C GLY A 68 1.69 -18.30 1.54
N GLN A 69 0.66 -17.49 1.84
CA GLN A 69 -0.21 -16.87 0.84
C GLN A 69 -0.45 -15.40 1.20
N PRO A 70 -0.36 -14.49 0.22
CA PRO A 70 -0.66 -13.08 0.45
C PRO A 70 -2.16 -12.86 0.65
N PRO A 71 -2.55 -11.72 1.25
CA PRO A 71 -3.97 -11.40 1.36
C PRO A 71 -4.58 -11.17 -0.01
N LYS A 72 -5.87 -11.49 -0.15
CA LYS A 72 -6.63 -11.29 -1.39
C LYS A 72 -7.75 -10.29 -1.16
N ILE A 73 -7.92 -9.36 -2.08
CA ILE A 73 -8.97 -8.35 -1.99
C ILE A 73 -10.33 -9.00 -2.20
N ILE A 74 -11.27 -8.73 -1.28
CA ILE A 74 -12.69 -9.10 -1.42
C ILE A 74 -13.48 -7.86 -1.82
N VAL A 75 -13.31 -6.75 -1.10
CA VAL A 75 -13.98 -5.49 -1.37
C VAL A 75 -12.93 -4.39 -1.43
N ASP A 76 -12.97 -3.60 -2.49
CA ASP A 76 -12.15 -2.41 -2.65
C ASP A 76 -13.04 -1.16 -2.78
N SER A 77 -12.43 0.00 -2.64
CA SER A 77 -13.13 1.28 -2.77
C SER A 77 -12.13 2.33 -3.24
N TYR A 78 -12.49 3.04 -4.31
CA TYR A 78 -11.63 4.04 -4.93
C TYR A 78 -12.36 5.36 -5.07
N PRO A 79 -11.64 6.50 -5.04
CA PRO A 79 -12.26 7.79 -5.26
C PRO A 79 -12.81 7.92 -6.67
N PRO A 80 -14.07 8.37 -6.82
CA PRO A 80 -14.65 8.60 -8.16
C PRO A 80 -13.90 9.71 -8.91
N GLU A 81 -13.84 9.58 -10.22
CA GLU A 81 -13.24 10.59 -11.07
C GLU A 81 -13.99 11.93 -10.93
N GLY A 82 -13.24 13.01 -10.85
CA GLY A 82 -13.77 14.36 -10.80
C GLY A 82 -14.30 14.83 -9.45
N MET A 83 -14.35 13.93 -8.46
CA MET A 83 -14.88 14.29 -7.13
C MET A 83 -13.92 15.16 -6.33
N TYR A 84 -12.63 14.97 -6.53
CA TYR A 84 -11.57 15.70 -5.81
C TYR A 84 -10.67 16.43 -6.80
N THR A 85 -10.01 17.49 -6.33
CA THR A 85 -9.14 18.32 -7.19
C THR A 85 -7.70 17.80 -7.32
N PHE A 86 -7.34 16.80 -6.54
CA PHE A 86 -6.01 16.21 -6.59
C PHE A 86 -5.90 15.21 -7.75
N LYS A 87 -4.75 15.19 -8.41
CA LYS A 87 -4.40 14.18 -9.42
C LYS A 87 -3.09 13.51 -9.02
N GLY A 88 -3.11 12.21 -8.85
CA GLY A 88 -1.92 11.45 -8.44
C GLY A 88 -2.28 10.18 -7.73
N VAL A 89 -1.31 9.59 -7.06
CA VAL A 89 -1.48 8.34 -6.32
C VAL A 89 -1.01 8.54 -4.88
N VAL A 90 -1.85 8.11 -3.94
CA VAL A 90 -1.45 8.05 -2.53
C VAL A 90 -1.20 6.60 -2.18
N ARG A 91 -0.04 6.31 -1.64
CA ARG A 91 0.30 4.95 -1.21
C ARG A 91 0.12 4.86 0.29
N VAL A 92 -0.64 3.87 0.71
CA VAL A 92 -1.07 3.71 2.10
C VAL A 92 -0.64 2.34 2.62
N PHE A 93 0.06 2.33 3.76
CA PHE A 93 0.29 1.10 4.51
C PHE A 93 -1.01 0.70 5.21
N THR A 94 -1.54 -0.45 4.85
CA THR A 94 -2.81 -0.95 5.35
C THR A 94 -2.55 -2.22 6.14
N THR A 95 -2.78 -2.18 7.45
CA THR A 95 -2.65 -3.35 8.31
C THR A 95 -3.91 -4.18 8.22
N ILE A 96 -3.76 -5.40 7.73
CA ILE A 96 -4.86 -6.36 7.54
C ILE A 96 -4.78 -7.39 8.66
N GLY A 97 -5.85 -7.49 9.44
CA GLY A 97 -5.92 -8.42 10.56
C GLY A 97 -6.14 -9.87 10.12
N GLU A 98 -6.08 -10.77 11.07
CA GLU A 98 -6.34 -12.20 10.85
C GLU A 98 -7.76 -12.45 10.36
N ASP A 99 -8.70 -11.55 10.65
CA ASP A 99 -10.07 -11.59 10.17
C ASP A 99 -10.27 -10.99 8.77
N GLY A 100 -9.21 -10.48 8.16
CA GLY A 100 -9.27 -9.84 6.85
C GLY A 100 -9.73 -8.39 6.86
N LYS A 101 -10.00 -7.82 8.03
CA LYS A 101 -10.43 -6.42 8.16
C LYS A 101 -9.23 -5.51 8.35
N VAL A 102 -9.36 -4.28 7.89
CA VAL A 102 -8.33 -3.26 8.06
C VAL A 102 -8.34 -2.78 9.51
N LYS A 103 -7.19 -2.92 10.18
CA LYS A 103 -7.01 -2.48 11.57
C LYS A 103 -6.42 -1.09 11.66
N LYS A 104 -5.53 -0.74 10.75
CA LYS A 104 -4.76 0.49 10.82
C LYS A 104 -4.35 0.94 9.43
N THR A 105 -4.28 2.24 9.25
CA THR A 105 -3.79 2.84 8.00
C THR A 105 -2.74 3.90 8.32
N LYS A 106 -1.73 3.99 7.47
CA LYS A 106 -0.68 4.99 7.58
C LYS A 106 -0.20 5.34 6.17
N VAL A 107 0.03 6.62 5.90
CA VAL A 107 0.53 7.04 4.61
C VAL A 107 1.96 6.54 4.42
N ALA A 108 2.21 5.87 3.31
CA ALA A 108 3.55 5.42 2.92
C ALA A 108 4.24 6.46 2.03
N VAL A 109 3.50 6.99 1.05
CA VAL A 109 3.98 8.07 0.18
C VAL A 109 2.86 9.11 0.11
N THR A 110 3.13 10.29 0.65
CA THR A 110 2.15 11.37 0.76
C THR A 110 1.83 12.01 -0.59
N SER A 111 0.58 12.49 -0.71
CA SER A 111 0.17 13.34 -1.81
C SER A 111 0.76 14.76 -1.73
N GLY A 112 1.31 15.13 -0.57
CA GLY A 112 1.68 16.50 -0.26
C GLY A 112 0.53 17.33 0.31
N ARG A 113 -0.67 16.76 0.37
CA ARG A 113 -1.88 17.40 0.91
C ARG A 113 -2.47 16.52 2.00
N ARG A 114 -2.51 17.04 3.21
CA ARG A 114 -3.04 16.28 4.36
C ARG A 114 -4.47 15.79 4.15
N GLY A 115 -5.32 16.63 3.58
CA GLY A 115 -6.73 16.25 3.32
C GLY A 115 -6.85 15.10 2.33
N VAL A 116 -6.03 15.07 1.31
CA VAL A 116 -6.01 13.99 0.31
C VAL A 116 -5.50 12.70 0.94
N ASP A 117 -4.44 12.79 1.75
CA ASP A 117 -3.88 11.64 2.46
C ASP A 117 -4.93 11.01 3.40
N GLU A 118 -5.66 11.85 4.14
CA GLU A 118 -6.75 11.38 5.02
C GLU A 118 -7.87 10.69 4.23
N LEU A 119 -8.23 11.23 3.07
CA LEU A 119 -9.22 10.60 2.18
C LEU A 119 -8.75 9.24 1.70
N ALA A 120 -7.49 9.15 1.26
CA ALA A 120 -6.93 7.87 0.80
C ALA A 120 -6.98 6.81 1.90
N MET A 121 -6.62 7.19 3.13
CA MET A 121 -6.70 6.28 4.28
C MET A 121 -8.14 5.87 4.57
N ALA A 122 -9.10 6.81 4.44
CA ALA A 122 -10.51 6.51 4.63
C ALA A 122 -11.03 5.49 3.60
N PHE A 123 -10.61 5.61 2.35
CA PHE A 123 -10.95 4.60 1.34
C PHE A 123 -10.37 3.24 1.72
N CYS A 124 -9.10 3.18 2.13
CA CYS A 124 -8.47 1.92 2.54
C CYS A 124 -9.18 1.24 3.70
N ARG A 125 -9.75 1.99 4.64
CA ARG A 125 -10.49 1.43 5.78
C ARG A 125 -11.75 0.69 5.38
N ARG A 126 -12.27 0.94 4.18
CA ARG A 126 -13.46 0.26 3.66
C ARG A 126 -13.15 -1.06 2.97
N TRP A 127 -11.88 -1.34 2.73
CA TRP A 127 -11.47 -2.56 2.05
C TRP A 127 -11.60 -3.76 2.99
N THR A 128 -11.95 -4.90 2.41
CA THR A 128 -11.91 -6.18 3.12
C THR A 128 -11.12 -7.19 2.31
N PHE A 129 -10.52 -8.13 3.00
CA PHE A 129 -9.61 -9.10 2.41
C PHE A 129 -9.89 -10.50 2.92
N LYS A 130 -9.50 -11.49 2.13
CA LYS A 130 -9.14 -12.79 2.69
C LYS A 130 -7.80 -12.57 3.36
N PRO A 131 -7.62 -12.96 4.64
CA PRO A 131 -6.39 -12.69 5.34
C PRO A 131 -5.21 -13.43 4.71
N ALA A 132 -4.02 -12.89 4.90
CA ALA A 132 -2.81 -13.62 4.56
C ALA A 132 -2.74 -14.91 5.37
N LEU A 133 -2.17 -15.96 4.80
CA LEU A 133 -1.96 -17.23 5.47
C LEU A 133 -0.47 -17.46 5.67
N ASP A 134 -0.09 -18.01 6.80
CA ASP A 134 1.28 -18.41 7.05
C ASP A 134 1.62 -19.72 6.32
N SER A 135 2.86 -20.22 6.47
CA SER A 135 3.30 -21.44 5.82
C SER A 135 2.53 -22.69 6.28
N LYS A 136 1.81 -22.59 7.39
CA LYS A 136 0.98 -23.68 7.93
C LYS A 136 -0.50 -23.54 7.56
N GLY A 137 -0.85 -22.50 6.76
CA GLY A 137 -2.21 -22.24 6.35
C GLY A 137 -3.06 -21.50 7.39
N GLN A 138 -2.45 -20.96 8.44
CA GLN A 138 -3.16 -20.22 9.48
C GLN A 138 -3.24 -18.74 9.09
N PRO A 139 -4.39 -18.07 9.39
CA PRO A 139 -4.49 -16.62 9.15
C PRO A 139 -3.42 -15.85 9.91
N MET A 140 -2.83 -14.87 9.24
CA MET A 140 -1.83 -14.02 9.86
C MET A 140 -2.08 -12.55 9.52
N GLU A 141 -1.69 -11.67 10.42
CA GLU A 141 -1.72 -10.24 10.20
C GLU A 141 -0.56 -9.82 9.30
N CYS A 142 -0.80 -8.90 8.39
CA CYS A 142 0.25 -8.34 7.55
C CYS A 142 -0.05 -6.89 7.19
N ILE A 143 0.94 -6.20 6.65
CA ILE A 143 0.78 -4.85 6.12
C ILE A 143 0.86 -4.94 4.61
N LYS A 144 -0.11 -4.36 3.93
CA LYS A 144 -0.12 -4.28 2.47
C LYS A 144 -0.06 -2.83 2.02
N LEU A 145 0.77 -2.57 1.03
CA LEU A 145 0.81 -1.27 0.37
C LEU A 145 -0.36 -1.20 -0.61
N ILE A 146 -1.27 -0.26 -0.37
CA ILE A 146 -2.41 -0.01 -1.23
C ILE A 146 -2.20 1.31 -1.96
N ARG A 147 -2.40 1.30 -3.26
CA ARG A 147 -2.31 2.48 -4.11
C ARG A 147 -3.70 3.03 -4.35
N ILE A 148 -3.94 4.27 -3.92
CA ILE A 148 -5.22 4.94 -4.14
C ILE A 148 -5.01 6.04 -5.18
N PRO A 149 -5.38 5.78 -6.44
CA PRO A 149 -5.24 6.76 -7.52
C PRO A 149 -6.39 7.75 -7.52
N PHE A 150 -6.06 9.02 -7.81
CA PHE A 150 -7.02 10.12 -7.93
C PHE A 150 -6.91 10.72 -9.33
N ASN A 151 -8.01 10.74 -10.06
CA ASN A 151 -8.13 11.49 -11.33
C ASN A 151 -7.09 11.15 -12.41
N LEU A 152 -6.57 9.94 -12.41
CA LEU A 152 -5.65 9.50 -13.44
C LEU A 152 -6.38 9.17 -14.75
N PRO A 153 -5.71 9.28 -15.89
CA PRO A 153 -6.26 8.75 -17.15
C PRO A 153 -6.61 7.28 -17.02
N PRO A 154 -7.63 6.78 -17.75
CA PRO A 154 -8.10 5.40 -17.59
C PRO A 154 -7.03 4.32 -17.62
N GLU A 155 -6.05 4.43 -18.50
CA GLU A 155 -4.97 3.45 -18.60
C GLU A 155 -4.07 3.43 -17.36
N LYS A 156 -3.72 4.62 -16.85
CA LYS A 156 -2.91 4.74 -15.63
C LYS A 156 -3.70 4.34 -14.40
N MET A 157 -4.99 4.67 -14.38
CA MET A 157 -5.90 4.26 -13.30
C MET A 157 -5.94 2.74 -13.19
N LYS A 158 -6.18 2.06 -14.31
CA LYS A 158 -6.21 0.60 -14.36
C LYS A 158 -4.89 -0.02 -13.90
N ASP A 159 -3.77 0.55 -14.34
CA ASP A 159 -2.44 0.05 -13.97
C ASP A 159 -2.23 0.09 -12.46
N GLN A 160 -2.59 1.20 -11.82
CA GLN A 160 -2.46 1.34 -10.37
C GLN A 160 -3.39 0.39 -9.61
N ILE A 161 -4.62 0.23 -10.08
CA ILE A 161 -5.58 -0.70 -9.47
C ILE A 161 -5.06 -2.14 -9.57
N ASP A 162 -4.56 -2.52 -10.74
CA ASP A 162 -4.03 -3.88 -10.95
C ASP A 162 -2.84 -4.18 -10.04
N ARG A 163 -2.03 -3.18 -9.71
CA ARG A 163 -0.89 -3.35 -8.79
C ARG A 163 -1.30 -3.66 -7.35
N ASN A 164 -2.55 -3.43 -7.00
CA ASN A 164 -3.08 -3.75 -5.67
C ASN A 164 -3.44 -5.24 -5.53
N THR A 165 -3.57 -5.93 -6.62
CA THR A 165 -3.98 -7.36 -6.64
C THR A 165 -2.80 -8.31 -6.47
#